data_1e90df1d5beaac3910e0cc278c7f9690
#
_entry.id   1e90df1d5beaac3910e0cc278c7f9690
#
_cell.length_a   1.000
_cell.length_b   1.000
_cell.length_c   1.000
_cell.angle_alpha   90.00
_cell.angle_beta   90.00
_cell.angle_gamma   90.00
#
_symmetry.space_group_name_H-M   'P 1'
#
loop_
_entity.id
_entity.type
_entity.pdbx_description
1 polymer ?
#
loop_
_entity_poly.entity_id
_entity_poly.type
_entity_poly.pdbx_seq_one_letter_code
_entity_poly.pdbx_strand_id
1 'polypeptide(L)'
;MAFEIIYPNSPMITGCVNINLLITNSARSYPETFAEDEYSLKLYLQQTHGRGSVFNGELESLMNNKHNIETRVIHAGQTPDAETGAVMTPIYATSTYVQQSPGQHKGFEYSRTQNPTRQAYERCVADLESGEQGYAFASGMAAIATVLELLKPGDHIIAMDDLYGGTYRILDKVRKKTAGLQVSFVDLTDPEKIHAAIRPETRMLWVETPTNPMLKLVDLKRAADIAKQYNLISVADNTFATPLLQRPIEHGFDIVVHSATKYLNGHSDVISGIAVVGKNAALAEQLSFLQNAVGAIAGPFDSFLVLRGIKTLSVRMVVTVKARWN
;
A
#
# COMPACT_ATOMS: atom_id res chain seq x y z
N MET A 1 10.12 9.76 28.23
CA MET A 1 8.82 10.08 28.86
C MET A 1 7.76 9.47 27.99
N ALA A 2 7.24 8.32 28.37
CA ALA A 2 6.10 7.69 27.71
C ALA A 2 4.84 8.31 28.31
N PHE A 3 3.96 8.86 27.46
CA PHE A 3 2.62 9.27 27.89
C PHE A 3 1.70 8.08 27.70
N GLU A 4 1.31 7.41 28.78
CA GLU A 4 0.17 6.52 28.81
C GLU A 4 -1.11 7.36 28.73
N ILE A 5 -1.84 7.24 27.62
CA ILE A 5 -3.22 7.74 27.53
C ILE A 5 -4.13 6.57 27.84
N ILE A 6 -4.63 6.51 29.06
CA ILE A 6 -5.64 5.55 29.51
C ILE A 6 -7.02 6.07 29.06
N TYR A 7 -7.67 5.38 28.12
CA TYR A 7 -9.08 5.60 27.81
C TYR A 7 -9.93 4.60 28.60
N PRO A 8 -10.84 5.07 29.49
CA PRO A 8 -11.80 4.20 30.14
C PRO A 8 -12.84 3.72 29.12
N ASN A 9 -13.07 2.39 29.04
CA ASN A 9 -14.09 1.71 28.23
C ASN A 9 -13.71 1.33 26.79
N SER A 10 -12.50 0.86 26.53
CA SER A 10 -12.18 0.20 25.26
C SER A 10 -12.06 -1.33 25.44
N PRO A 11 -12.71 -2.16 24.59
CA PRO A 11 -12.58 -3.63 24.66
C PRO A 11 -11.18 -4.18 24.33
N MET A 12 -10.24 -3.33 23.92
CA MET A 12 -8.86 -3.73 23.62
C MET A 12 -8.03 -4.14 24.85
N ILE A 13 -8.40 -3.72 26.06
CA ILE A 13 -7.65 -4.05 27.28
C ILE A 13 -7.76 -5.54 27.64
N THR A 14 -8.87 -6.19 27.29
CA THR A 14 -9.08 -7.61 27.59
C THR A 14 -8.22 -8.56 26.76
N GLY A 15 -7.87 -8.23 25.54
CA GLY A 15 -7.00 -9.05 24.68
C GLY A 15 -5.53 -9.01 25.12
N CYS A 16 -5.00 -7.84 25.43
CA CYS A 16 -3.62 -7.69 25.93
C CYS A 16 -3.46 -8.30 27.33
N VAL A 17 -4.46 -8.17 28.19
CA VAL A 17 -4.42 -8.77 29.55
C VAL A 17 -4.42 -10.29 29.48
N ASN A 18 -5.12 -10.92 28.54
CA ASN A 18 -5.10 -12.37 28.37
C ASN A 18 -3.76 -12.91 27.86
N ILE A 19 -3.06 -12.21 26.99
CA ILE A 19 -1.71 -12.58 26.52
C ILE A 19 -0.71 -12.50 27.68
N ASN A 20 -0.74 -11.45 28.48
CA ASN A 20 0.09 -11.32 29.65
C ASN A 20 -0.22 -12.37 30.73
N LEU A 21 -1.49 -12.76 30.90
CA LEU A 21 -1.87 -13.80 31.86
C LEU A 21 -1.38 -15.19 31.45
N LEU A 22 -1.38 -15.52 30.16
CA LEU A 22 -0.84 -16.79 29.63
C LEU A 22 0.68 -16.85 29.78
N ILE A 23 1.38 -15.73 29.63
CA ILE A 23 2.84 -15.66 29.80
C ILE A 23 3.25 -15.72 31.28
N THR A 24 2.50 -15.06 32.17
CA THR A 24 2.84 -14.99 33.61
C THR A 24 2.54 -16.25 34.40
N ASN A 25 1.61 -17.10 33.93
CA ASN A 25 1.30 -18.36 34.65
C ASN A 25 2.25 -19.52 34.32
N SER A 26 3.13 -19.42 33.33
CA SER A 26 4.03 -20.49 32.93
C SER A 26 5.53 -20.26 33.16
N ALA A 27 5.96 -19.07 33.63
CA ALA A 27 7.39 -18.84 33.82
C ALA A 27 7.72 -17.83 34.94
N ARG A 28 8.56 -18.29 35.84
CA ARG A 28 9.26 -17.42 36.79
C ARG A 28 10.40 -16.69 36.07
N SER A 29 10.37 -15.37 36.12
CA SER A 29 11.37 -14.40 35.63
C SER A 29 11.50 -14.29 34.08
N TYR A 30 10.82 -13.26 33.51
CA TYR A 30 11.10 -12.74 32.18
C TYR A 30 11.72 -11.36 32.27
N PRO A 31 12.73 -11.04 31.43
CA PRO A 31 13.11 -9.64 31.20
C PRO A 31 11.99 -8.94 30.40
N GLU A 32 11.63 -7.73 30.78
CA GLU A 32 10.51 -6.92 30.25
C GLU A 32 10.64 -6.48 28.78
N THR A 33 11.62 -6.99 28.01
CA THR A 33 12.01 -6.47 26.70
C THR A 33 11.53 -7.29 25.47
N PHE A 34 10.75 -8.36 25.64
CA PHE A 34 10.45 -9.29 24.52
C PHE A 34 9.02 -9.20 23.93
N ALA A 35 8.24 -8.17 24.27
CA ALA A 35 6.83 -8.09 23.86
C ALA A 35 6.58 -7.49 22.47
N GLU A 36 7.59 -7.04 21.72
CA GLU A 36 7.40 -6.17 20.55
C GLU A 36 7.83 -6.77 19.20
N ASP A 37 8.40 -7.99 19.15
CA ASP A 37 8.88 -8.57 17.90
C ASP A 37 8.36 -9.99 17.67
N GLU A 38 7.51 -10.13 16.65
CA GLU A 38 6.92 -11.41 16.20
C GLU A 38 8.00 -12.46 15.87
N TYR A 39 9.13 -12.03 15.32
CA TYR A 39 10.24 -12.91 14.96
C TYR A 39 10.98 -13.42 16.21
N SER A 40 11.24 -12.57 17.18
CA SER A 40 11.88 -12.90 18.44
C SER A 40 11.02 -13.83 19.29
N LEU A 41 9.69 -13.60 19.30
CA LEU A 41 8.75 -14.51 19.98
C LEU A 41 8.72 -15.89 19.32
N LYS A 42 8.75 -15.95 17.99
CA LYS A 42 8.78 -17.21 17.21
C LYS A 42 10.06 -17.98 17.45
N LEU A 43 11.22 -17.32 17.45
CA LEU A 43 12.52 -17.91 17.74
C LEU A 43 12.62 -18.43 19.18
N TYR A 44 12.11 -17.65 20.14
CA TYR A 44 12.07 -18.02 21.55
C TYR A 44 11.20 -19.26 21.80
N LEU A 45 9.99 -19.31 21.21
CA LEU A 45 9.08 -20.45 21.35
C LEU A 45 9.63 -21.71 20.66
N GLN A 46 10.36 -21.60 19.55
CA GLN A 46 11.05 -22.72 18.92
C GLN A 46 12.19 -23.28 19.79
N GLN A 47 12.90 -22.43 20.51
CA GLN A 47 14.02 -22.84 21.38
C GLN A 47 13.57 -23.45 22.70
N THR A 48 12.43 -23.03 23.26
CA THR A 48 11.99 -23.43 24.58
C THR A 48 11.04 -24.65 24.62
N HIS A 49 10.37 -24.95 23.52
CA HIS A 49 9.34 -26.00 23.48
C HIS A 49 9.57 -27.00 22.33
N GLY A 50 10.46 -27.94 22.54
CA GLY A 50 10.77 -29.03 21.60
C GLY A 50 9.64 -30.06 21.32
N ARG A 51 8.36 -29.67 21.45
CA ARG A 51 7.19 -30.49 21.08
C ARG A 51 6.10 -29.60 20.50
N GLY A 52 6.12 -29.47 19.18
CA GLY A 52 5.35 -28.46 18.51
C GLY A 52 4.30 -28.96 17.52
N SER A 53 3.15 -29.45 17.91
CA SER A 53 2.06 -29.57 16.94
C SER A 53 0.76 -28.85 17.34
N VAL A 54 0.51 -28.62 18.60
CA VAL A 54 -0.72 -27.97 19.07
C VAL A 54 -0.54 -26.43 19.13
N PHE A 55 0.65 -25.95 19.55
CA PHE A 55 0.94 -24.52 19.65
C PHE A 55 1.11 -23.81 18.31
N ASN A 56 1.53 -24.50 17.24
CA ASN A 56 1.70 -23.88 15.92
C ASN A 56 0.36 -23.41 15.32
N GLY A 57 -0.72 -24.17 15.50
CA GLY A 57 -2.04 -23.78 14.99
C GLY A 57 -2.65 -22.58 15.73
N GLU A 58 -2.44 -22.48 17.04
CA GLU A 58 -2.91 -21.32 17.83
C GLU A 58 -2.05 -20.07 17.57
N LEU A 59 -0.73 -20.25 17.40
CA LEU A 59 0.18 -19.16 17.07
C LEU A 59 -0.09 -18.63 15.65
N GLU A 60 -0.28 -19.51 14.65
CA GLU A 60 -0.69 -19.10 13.30
C GLU A 60 -2.05 -18.42 13.29
N SER A 61 -2.99 -18.86 14.16
CA SER A 61 -4.27 -18.17 14.34
C SER A 61 -4.13 -16.78 14.97
N LEU A 62 -3.22 -16.61 15.95
CA LEU A 62 -2.91 -15.31 16.56
C LEU A 62 -2.14 -14.40 15.61
N MET A 63 -1.28 -14.97 14.77
CA MET A 63 -0.50 -14.23 13.76
C MET A 63 -1.30 -13.88 12.51
N ASN A 64 -2.38 -14.62 12.21
CA ASN A 64 -3.33 -14.29 11.16
C ASN A 64 -4.38 -13.22 11.57
N ASN A 65 -4.43 -12.82 12.85
CA ASN A 65 -5.21 -11.67 13.27
C ASN A 65 -4.48 -10.40 12.84
N LYS A 66 -4.80 -9.90 11.65
CA LYS A 66 -4.34 -8.58 11.20
C LYS A 66 -4.66 -7.56 12.28
N HIS A 67 -3.65 -6.90 12.79
CA HIS A 67 -3.84 -5.77 13.71
C HIS A 67 -4.83 -4.76 13.12
N ASN A 68 -5.52 -4.03 13.99
CA ASN A 68 -6.38 -2.93 13.58
C ASN A 68 -5.60 -1.92 12.74
N ILE A 69 -6.29 -1.23 11.84
CA ILE A 69 -5.67 -0.28 10.90
C ILE A 69 -4.85 0.80 11.62
N GLU A 70 -5.26 1.22 12.82
CA GLU A 70 -4.58 2.20 13.67
C GLU A 70 -3.19 1.70 14.13
N THR A 71 -3.04 0.40 14.36
CA THR A 71 -1.75 -0.23 14.65
C THR A 71 -0.93 -0.43 13.39
N ARG A 72 -1.57 -0.84 12.30
CA ARG A 72 -0.92 -1.08 11.00
C ARG A 72 -0.29 0.19 10.42
N VAL A 73 -0.92 1.36 10.54
CA VAL A 73 -0.32 2.63 10.08
C VAL A 73 0.99 2.98 10.80
N ILE A 74 1.22 2.43 11.99
CA ILE A 74 2.44 2.65 12.77
C ILE A 74 3.53 1.62 12.45
N HIS A 75 3.15 0.34 12.30
CA HIS A 75 4.10 -0.78 12.30
C HIS A 75 4.24 -1.50 10.96
N ALA A 76 3.23 -1.47 10.09
CA ALA A 76 3.24 -2.24 8.85
C ALA A 76 4.46 -1.92 7.96
N GLY A 77 5.09 -2.97 7.42
CA GLY A 77 6.23 -2.85 6.52
C GLY A 77 7.54 -2.39 7.15
N GLN A 78 7.55 -2.09 8.45
CA GLN A 78 8.70 -1.59 9.19
C GLN A 78 9.14 -2.61 10.24
N THR A 79 10.35 -3.12 10.10
CA THR A 79 11.03 -3.92 11.13
C THR A 79 12.12 -3.06 11.76
N PRO A 80 12.41 -3.20 13.06
CA PRO A 80 13.56 -2.56 13.68
C PRO A 80 14.85 -2.87 12.91
N ASP A 81 15.75 -1.88 12.84
CA ASP A 81 17.03 -2.05 12.17
C ASP A 81 17.87 -3.15 12.86
N ALA A 82 18.32 -4.12 12.09
CA ALA A 82 18.99 -5.31 12.63
C ALA A 82 20.35 -5.01 13.27
N GLU A 83 21.03 -3.93 12.87
CA GLU A 83 22.35 -3.57 13.39
C GLU A 83 22.25 -2.73 14.68
N THR A 84 21.28 -1.82 14.74
CA THR A 84 21.20 -0.82 15.81
C THR A 84 19.98 -0.99 16.72
N GLY A 85 18.96 -1.77 16.29
CA GLY A 85 17.67 -1.86 16.95
C GLY A 85 16.81 -0.58 16.79
N ALA A 86 17.16 0.32 15.86
CA ALA A 86 16.37 1.53 15.62
C ALA A 86 14.95 1.20 15.18
N VAL A 87 13.95 1.71 15.88
CA VAL A 87 12.53 1.46 15.60
C VAL A 87 12.07 2.16 14.32
N MET A 88 12.56 3.38 14.06
CA MET A 88 12.29 4.07 12.81
C MET A 88 13.25 3.60 11.73
N THR A 89 12.72 3.29 10.55
CA THR A 89 13.52 2.86 9.40
C THR A 89 14.64 3.87 9.07
N PRO A 90 15.92 3.46 8.99
CA PRO A 90 17.01 4.35 8.61
C PRO A 90 16.86 4.90 7.19
N ILE A 91 17.43 6.08 6.94
CA ILE A 91 17.48 6.66 5.60
C ILE A 91 18.76 6.16 4.89
N TYR A 92 18.60 5.22 3.97
CA TYR A 92 19.70 4.69 3.16
C TYR A 92 19.97 5.56 1.92
N ALA A 93 20.69 6.66 2.13
CA ALA A 93 21.08 7.58 1.06
C ALA A 93 22.31 7.03 0.32
N THR A 94 22.10 5.99 -0.47
CA THR A 94 23.16 5.31 -1.25
C THR A 94 22.67 4.95 -2.64
N SER A 95 23.58 4.82 -3.60
CA SER A 95 23.29 4.35 -4.98
C SER A 95 23.51 2.86 -5.15
N THR A 96 24.64 2.33 -4.62
CA THR A 96 25.11 0.95 -4.83
C THR A 96 25.41 0.27 -3.51
N TYR A 97 25.44 -1.06 -3.54
CA TYR A 97 25.71 -1.91 -2.38
C TYR A 97 26.89 -2.84 -2.67
N VAL A 98 27.67 -3.18 -1.66
CA VAL A 98 28.80 -4.12 -1.80
C VAL A 98 28.27 -5.52 -2.08
N GLN A 99 28.84 -6.16 -3.10
CA GLN A 99 28.61 -7.56 -3.43
C GLN A 99 29.87 -8.38 -3.09
N GLN A 100 29.69 -9.62 -2.65
CA GLN A 100 30.80 -10.54 -2.40
C GLN A 100 31.47 -10.99 -3.71
N SER A 101 30.64 -11.20 -4.75
CA SER A 101 31.03 -11.46 -6.14
C SER A 101 29.87 -11.03 -7.05
N PRO A 102 30.06 -10.96 -8.38
CA PRO A 102 29.00 -10.59 -9.31
C PRO A 102 27.71 -11.38 -9.06
N GLY A 103 26.60 -10.67 -8.76
CA GLY A 103 25.30 -11.26 -8.47
C GLY A 103 25.15 -11.86 -7.04
N GLN A 104 26.18 -11.85 -6.20
CA GLN A 104 26.11 -12.31 -4.80
C GLN A 104 26.00 -11.11 -3.83
N HIS A 105 24.79 -10.68 -3.59
CA HIS A 105 24.46 -9.52 -2.73
C HIS A 105 23.51 -9.91 -1.58
N LYS A 106 23.38 -9.03 -0.58
CA LYS A 106 22.52 -9.21 0.60
C LYS A 106 21.04 -8.78 0.35
N GLY A 107 20.54 -8.94 -0.88
CA GLY A 107 19.18 -8.52 -1.27
C GLY A 107 19.11 -7.12 -1.89
N PHE A 108 20.22 -6.37 -1.89
CA PHE A 108 20.30 -5.02 -2.45
C PHE A 108 21.57 -4.91 -3.32
N GLU A 109 21.42 -4.34 -4.51
CA GLU A 109 22.53 -4.11 -5.44
C GLU A 109 22.58 -2.68 -5.97
N TYR A 110 21.43 -2.07 -6.23
CA TYR A 110 21.32 -0.72 -6.77
C TYR A 110 20.02 -0.04 -6.34
N SER A 111 20.09 1.21 -5.85
CA SER A 111 18.94 1.89 -5.23
C SER A 111 17.79 2.22 -6.17
N ARG A 112 18.01 2.28 -7.51
CA ARG A 112 16.90 2.37 -8.46
C ARG A 112 16.07 1.08 -8.44
N THR A 113 16.71 -0.07 -8.36
CA THR A 113 16.02 -1.37 -8.28
C THR A 113 15.44 -1.59 -6.89
N GLN A 114 16.27 -1.51 -5.84
CA GLN A 114 15.82 -1.71 -4.45
C GLN A 114 16.55 -0.76 -3.50
N ASN A 115 15.81 -0.21 -2.54
CA ASN A 115 16.37 0.59 -1.46
C ASN A 115 15.63 0.26 -0.16
N PRO A 116 16.30 -0.02 0.98
CA PRO A 116 15.63 -0.45 2.21
C PRO A 116 14.58 0.55 2.73
N THR A 117 14.85 1.85 2.66
CA THR A 117 13.90 2.88 3.09
C THR A 117 12.67 2.92 2.19
N ARG A 118 12.86 2.86 0.87
CA ARG A 118 11.76 2.80 -0.09
C ARG A 118 10.94 1.52 0.07
N GLN A 119 11.58 0.37 0.27
CA GLN A 119 10.87 -0.89 0.49
C GLN A 119 10.00 -0.88 1.75
N ALA A 120 10.44 -0.24 2.84
CA ALA A 120 9.63 -0.10 4.02
C ALA A 120 8.34 0.68 3.73
N TYR A 121 8.42 1.77 2.96
CA TYR A 121 7.27 2.52 2.49
C TYR A 121 6.38 1.68 1.57
N GLU A 122 6.95 0.98 0.60
CA GLU A 122 6.24 0.11 -0.35
C GLU A 122 5.46 -0.99 0.38
N ARG A 123 6.10 -1.67 1.34
CA ARG A 123 5.46 -2.71 2.17
C ARG A 123 4.38 -2.15 3.09
N CYS A 124 4.61 -0.98 3.68
CA CYS A 124 3.64 -0.33 4.56
C CYS A 124 2.32 -0.07 3.81
N VAL A 125 2.37 0.57 2.65
CA VAL A 125 1.14 0.89 1.92
C VAL A 125 0.53 -0.35 1.27
N ALA A 126 1.33 -1.32 0.82
CA ALA A 126 0.82 -2.60 0.35
C ALA A 126 0.00 -3.31 1.44
N ASP A 127 0.52 -3.38 2.66
CA ASP A 127 -0.23 -3.93 3.79
C ASP A 127 -1.52 -3.16 4.05
N LEU A 128 -1.47 -1.83 4.14
CA LEU A 128 -2.64 -0.99 4.43
C LEU A 128 -3.75 -1.15 3.39
N GLU A 129 -3.41 -1.28 2.10
CA GLU A 129 -4.36 -1.51 1.00
C GLU A 129 -4.79 -2.98 0.86
N SER A 130 -4.29 -3.88 1.70
CA SER A 130 -4.51 -5.33 1.56
C SER A 130 -3.96 -5.92 0.26
N GLY A 131 -2.93 -5.28 -0.31
CA GLY A 131 -2.20 -5.74 -1.48
C GLY A 131 -1.00 -6.61 -1.13
N GLU A 132 -0.38 -7.21 -2.15
CA GLU A 132 0.81 -8.05 -1.99
C GLU A 132 2.11 -7.27 -2.20
N GLN A 133 2.12 -6.31 -3.15
CA GLN A 133 3.32 -5.58 -3.53
C GLN A 133 3.03 -4.11 -3.78
N GLY A 134 3.84 -3.24 -3.18
CA GLY A 134 3.85 -1.80 -3.42
C GLY A 134 5.05 -1.37 -4.26
N TYR A 135 4.88 -0.28 -5.01
CA TYR A 135 5.89 0.34 -5.86
C TYR A 135 5.83 1.85 -5.69
N ALA A 136 6.86 2.43 -5.08
CA ALA A 136 6.89 3.86 -4.77
C ALA A 136 7.59 4.68 -5.87
N PHE A 137 6.99 5.83 -6.18
CA PHE A 137 7.37 6.71 -7.27
C PHE A 137 7.61 8.15 -6.80
N ALA A 138 8.34 8.91 -7.59
CA ALA A 138 8.65 10.31 -7.31
C ALA A 138 7.42 11.25 -7.29
N SER A 139 6.28 10.80 -7.81
CA SER A 139 5.01 11.53 -7.75
C SER A 139 3.83 10.60 -8.06
N GLY A 140 2.60 11.02 -7.73
CA GLY A 140 1.39 10.32 -8.16
C GLY A 140 1.30 10.21 -9.68
N MET A 141 1.70 11.24 -10.41
CA MET A 141 1.75 11.20 -11.88
C MET A 141 2.77 10.21 -12.43
N ALA A 142 3.90 10.02 -11.74
CA ALA A 142 4.89 9.00 -12.11
C ALA A 142 4.34 7.58 -11.90
N ALA A 143 3.58 7.35 -10.82
CA ALA A 143 2.87 6.09 -10.59
C ALA A 143 1.85 5.83 -11.71
N ILE A 144 0.99 6.80 -12.01
CA ILE A 144 -0.01 6.72 -13.08
C ILE A 144 0.67 6.44 -14.43
N ALA A 145 1.71 7.21 -14.78
CA ALA A 145 2.43 7.06 -16.04
C ALA A 145 3.02 5.66 -16.19
N THR A 146 3.58 5.10 -15.11
CA THR A 146 4.18 3.75 -15.13
C THR A 146 3.11 2.66 -15.23
N VAL A 147 1.98 2.80 -14.54
CA VAL A 147 0.85 1.87 -14.68
C VAL A 147 0.31 1.85 -16.13
N LEU A 148 0.28 2.99 -16.80
CA LEU A 148 -0.14 3.06 -18.20
C LEU A 148 0.83 2.36 -19.18
N GLU A 149 2.09 2.11 -18.82
CA GLU A 149 3.04 1.32 -19.62
C GLU A 149 2.68 -0.18 -19.68
N LEU A 150 1.73 -0.65 -18.88
CA LEU A 150 1.17 -2.00 -19.00
C LEU A 150 0.38 -2.21 -20.30
N LEU A 151 0.00 -1.10 -20.96
CA LEU A 151 -0.82 -1.11 -22.16
C LEU A 151 0.02 -1.00 -23.44
N LYS A 152 -0.52 -1.51 -24.53
CA LYS A 152 0.10 -1.49 -25.85
C LYS A 152 -0.58 -0.46 -26.76
N PRO A 153 0.11 -0.01 -27.81
CA PRO A 153 -0.52 0.85 -28.83
C PRO A 153 -1.80 0.22 -29.39
N GLY A 154 -2.89 1.00 -29.44
CA GLY A 154 -4.21 0.56 -29.86
C GLY A 154 -5.12 0.09 -28.70
N ASP A 155 -4.58 -0.20 -27.53
CA ASP A 155 -5.38 -0.56 -26.35
C ASP A 155 -6.30 0.59 -25.93
N HIS A 156 -7.51 0.22 -25.48
CA HIS A 156 -8.54 1.15 -25.04
C HIS A 156 -8.69 1.12 -23.52
N ILE A 157 -8.83 2.32 -22.94
CA ILE A 157 -9.08 2.57 -21.51
C ILE A 157 -10.48 3.16 -21.37
N ILE A 158 -11.27 2.62 -20.44
CA ILE A 158 -12.46 3.28 -19.93
C ILE A 158 -12.05 3.97 -18.64
N ALA A 159 -12.16 5.30 -18.59
CA ALA A 159 -11.79 6.11 -17.44
C ALA A 159 -12.98 6.91 -16.94
N MET A 160 -13.02 7.17 -15.61
CA MET A 160 -14.02 8.07 -15.02
C MET A 160 -14.04 9.42 -15.74
N ASP A 161 -15.23 9.98 -15.97
CA ASP A 161 -15.41 11.28 -16.66
C ASP A 161 -14.96 12.46 -15.80
N ASP A 162 -15.11 12.35 -14.50
CA ASP A 162 -14.64 13.30 -13.51
C ASP A 162 -13.44 12.72 -12.76
N LEU A 163 -12.23 13.14 -13.13
CA LEU A 163 -11.00 12.70 -12.50
C LEU A 163 -9.95 13.81 -12.43
N TYR A 164 -8.95 13.57 -11.60
CA TYR A 164 -7.87 14.52 -11.43
C TYR A 164 -7.35 15.03 -12.77
N GLY A 165 -7.25 16.37 -12.91
CA GLY A 165 -6.84 17.01 -14.18
C GLY A 165 -5.48 16.55 -14.71
N GLY A 166 -4.58 16.04 -13.84
CA GLY A 166 -3.33 15.41 -14.25
C GLY A 166 -3.54 14.09 -14.97
N THR A 167 -4.44 13.25 -14.44
CA THR A 167 -4.82 11.96 -15.04
C THR A 167 -5.51 12.18 -16.39
N TYR A 168 -6.46 13.10 -16.45
CA TYR A 168 -7.06 13.50 -17.73
C TYR A 168 -5.99 13.94 -18.75
N ARG A 169 -5.07 14.78 -18.32
CA ARG A 169 -4.03 15.36 -19.19
C ARG A 169 -3.08 14.30 -19.73
N ILE A 170 -2.65 13.36 -18.90
CA ILE A 170 -1.75 12.28 -19.36
C ILE A 170 -2.46 11.35 -20.33
N LEU A 171 -3.72 11.00 -20.07
CA LEU A 171 -4.51 10.14 -20.95
C LEU A 171 -4.78 10.82 -22.31
N ASP A 172 -5.43 11.98 -22.32
CA ASP A 172 -5.91 12.60 -23.54
C ASP A 172 -4.83 13.37 -24.31
N LYS A 173 -3.90 14.07 -23.60
CA LYS A 173 -2.93 14.95 -24.27
C LYS A 173 -1.57 14.31 -24.50
N VAL A 174 -1.21 13.27 -23.74
CA VAL A 174 0.10 12.63 -23.83
C VAL A 174 -0.02 11.22 -24.40
N ARG A 175 -0.60 10.26 -23.69
CA ARG A 175 -0.59 8.84 -24.06
C ARG A 175 -1.35 8.52 -25.34
N LYS A 176 -2.43 9.23 -25.61
CA LYS A 176 -3.13 9.14 -26.89
C LYS A 176 -2.22 9.47 -28.08
N LYS A 177 -1.30 10.44 -27.90
CA LYS A 177 -0.36 10.85 -28.97
C LYS A 177 0.91 10.01 -29.01
N THR A 178 1.51 9.73 -27.84
CA THR A 178 2.84 9.11 -27.75
C THR A 178 2.81 7.59 -27.72
N ALA A 179 1.74 7.00 -27.20
CA ALA A 179 1.57 5.57 -27.06
C ALA A 179 0.39 5.01 -27.88
N GLY A 180 -0.36 5.84 -28.61
CA GLY A 180 -1.48 5.38 -29.45
C GLY A 180 -2.65 4.79 -28.65
N LEU A 181 -2.76 5.11 -27.35
CA LEU A 181 -3.84 4.62 -26.49
C LEU A 181 -5.16 5.29 -26.89
N GLN A 182 -6.24 4.52 -26.81
CA GLN A 182 -7.61 5.03 -26.97
C GLN A 182 -8.23 5.20 -25.58
N VAL A 183 -9.02 6.26 -25.39
CA VAL A 183 -9.64 6.54 -24.09
C VAL A 183 -11.08 6.97 -24.28
N SER A 184 -11.99 6.38 -23.50
CA SER A 184 -13.36 6.84 -23.30
C SER A 184 -13.53 7.32 -21.85
N PHE A 185 -13.94 8.58 -21.70
CA PHE A 185 -14.30 9.14 -20.40
C PHE A 185 -15.79 8.90 -20.18
N VAL A 186 -16.13 8.22 -19.10
CA VAL A 186 -17.48 7.67 -18.85
C VAL A 186 -17.85 7.91 -17.40
N ASP A 187 -19.10 8.25 -17.15
CA ASP A 187 -19.65 8.32 -15.80
C ASP A 187 -19.79 6.90 -15.23
N LEU A 188 -18.78 6.49 -14.45
CA LEU A 188 -18.70 5.13 -13.87
C LEU A 188 -19.61 4.94 -12.64
N THR A 189 -20.38 5.96 -12.24
CA THR A 189 -21.43 5.80 -11.23
C THR A 189 -22.60 4.97 -11.76
N ASP A 190 -22.73 4.87 -13.09
CA ASP A 190 -23.72 4.09 -13.80
C ASP A 190 -23.06 2.87 -14.48
N PRO A 191 -23.29 1.65 -13.97
CA PRO A 191 -22.71 0.42 -14.53
C PRO A 191 -23.07 0.19 -15.99
N GLU A 192 -24.27 0.59 -16.44
CA GLU A 192 -24.71 0.38 -17.83
C GLU A 192 -23.87 1.19 -18.80
N LYS A 193 -23.39 2.35 -18.39
CA LYS A 193 -22.47 3.16 -19.18
C LYS A 193 -21.11 2.49 -19.32
N ILE A 194 -20.65 1.76 -18.28
CA ILE A 194 -19.41 0.97 -18.36
C ILE A 194 -19.59 -0.10 -19.43
N HIS A 195 -20.68 -0.90 -19.35
CA HIS A 195 -20.97 -1.95 -20.33
C HIS A 195 -21.06 -1.41 -21.77
N ALA A 196 -21.73 -0.28 -21.96
CA ALA A 196 -21.88 0.35 -23.27
C ALA A 196 -20.55 0.87 -23.87
N ALA A 197 -19.55 1.16 -23.02
CA ALA A 197 -18.24 1.67 -23.45
C ALA A 197 -17.22 0.55 -23.76
N ILE A 198 -17.52 -0.71 -23.45
CA ILE A 198 -16.62 -1.85 -23.73
C ILE A 198 -16.45 -2.03 -25.23
N ARG A 199 -15.21 -2.24 -25.66
CA ARG A 199 -14.81 -2.51 -27.05
C ARG A 199 -13.88 -3.73 -27.09
N PRO A 200 -13.66 -4.36 -28.24
CA PRO A 200 -12.70 -5.46 -28.38
C PRO A 200 -11.28 -5.09 -27.93
N GLU A 201 -10.89 -3.81 -28.07
CA GLU A 201 -9.59 -3.27 -27.69
C GLU A 201 -9.51 -2.84 -26.22
N THR A 202 -10.61 -2.86 -25.46
CA THR A 202 -10.62 -2.44 -24.06
C THR A 202 -9.74 -3.37 -23.22
N ARG A 203 -8.80 -2.81 -22.46
CA ARG A 203 -7.86 -3.54 -21.60
C ARG A 203 -7.81 -3.00 -20.17
N MET A 204 -8.29 -1.78 -19.93
CA MET A 204 -8.21 -1.19 -18.61
C MET A 204 -9.47 -0.43 -18.25
N LEU A 205 -9.90 -0.58 -17.00
CA LEU A 205 -10.91 0.26 -16.34
C LEU A 205 -10.21 1.11 -15.26
N TRP A 206 -10.25 2.44 -15.44
CA TRP A 206 -9.64 3.40 -14.52
C TRP A 206 -10.70 4.13 -13.71
N VAL A 207 -10.75 3.86 -12.42
CA VAL A 207 -11.72 4.43 -11.47
C VAL A 207 -11.01 5.42 -10.57
N GLU A 208 -11.58 6.59 -10.36
CA GLU A 208 -11.23 7.50 -9.28
C GLU A 208 -12.48 7.70 -8.41
N THR A 209 -12.38 7.43 -7.11
CA THR A 209 -13.53 7.57 -6.19
C THR A 209 -13.07 7.75 -4.75
N PRO A 210 -13.53 8.79 -4.03
CA PRO A 210 -14.29 9.95 -4.53
C PRO A 210 -13.52 10.70 -5.61
N THR A 211 -14.23 11.23 -6.63
CA THR A 211 -13.61 11.93 -7.75
C THR A 211 -13.11 13.32 -7.38
N ASN A 212 -12.20 13.90 -8.17
CA ASN A 212 -11.74 15.26 -8.03
C ASN A 212 -12.06 16.07 -9.31
N PRO A 213 -12.95 17.11 -9.29
CA PRO A 213 -13.38 17.82 -8.07
C PRO A 213 -14.81 17.50 -7.57
N MET A 214 -15.62 16.75 -8.32
CA MET A 214 -17.08 16.64 -8.07
C MET A 214 -17.45 15.69 -6.94
N LEU A 215 -16.49 14.89 -6.42
CA LEU A 215 -16.69 13.92 -5.34
C LEU A 215 -17.76 12.85 -5.66
N LYS A 216 -17.86 12.45 -6.91
CA LYS A 216 -18.72 11.33 -7.32
C LYS A 216 -18.23 10.04 -6.66
N LEU A 217 -19.16 9.17 -6.29
CA LEU A 217 -18.86 7.87 -5.69
C LEU A 217 -19.21 6.74 -6.67
N VAL A 218 -18.25 5.83 -6.86
CA VAL A 218 -18.42 4.63 -7.70
C VAL A 218 -18.56 3.41 -6.80
N ASP A 219 -19.48 2.51 -7.12
CA ASP A 219 -19.56 1.19 -6.49
C ASP A 219 -18.35 0.35 -6.92
N LEU A 220 -17.34 0.26 -6.03
CA LEU A 220 -16.08 -0.44 -6.29
C LEU A 220 -16.30 -1.92 -6.60
N LYS A 221 -17.21 -2.58 -5.86
CA LYS A 221 -17.48 -4.01 -6.08
C LYS A 221 -18.07 -4.25 -7.46
N ARG A 222 -19.03 -3.44 -7.86
CA ARG A 222 -19.66 -3.53 -9.17
C ARG A 222 -18.66 -3.25 -10.30
N ALA A 223 -17.84 -2.21 -10.14
CA ALA A 223 -16.82 -1.87 -11.13
C ALA A 223 -15.77 -2.99 -11.28
N ALA A 224 -15.31 -3.59 -10.17
CA ALA A 224 -14.38 -4.71 -10.19
C ALA A 224 -14.99 -5.96 -10.85
N ASP A 225 -16.26 -6.27 -10.59
CA ASP A 225 -16.97 -7.41 -11.21
C ASP A 225 -17.08 -7.23 -12.73
N ILE A 226 -17.38 -6.01 -13.19
CA ILE A 226 -17.41 -5.70 -14.63
C ILE A 226 -16.01 -5.85 -15.23
N ALA A 227 -14.98 -5.29 -14.61
CA ALA A 227 -13.60 -5.44 -15.09
C ALA A 227 -13.21 -6.92 -15.22
N LYS A 228 -13.53 -7.73 -14.21
CA LYS A 228 -13.28 -9.16 -14.21
C LYS A 228 -14.06 -9.89 -15.33
N GLN A 229 -15.33 -9.53 -15.53
CA GLN A 229 -16.17 -10.11 -16.58
C GLN A 229 -15.57 -9.94 -17.98
N TYR A 230 -14.95 -8.80 -18.24
CA TYR A 230 -14.34 -8.46 -19.53
C TYR A 230 -12.82 -8.65 -19.56
N ASN A 231 -12.24 -9.26 -18.51
CA ASN A 231 -10.79 -9.48 -18.38
C ASN A 231 -9.97 -8.20 -18.56
N LEU A 232 -10.40 -7.11 -17.92
CA LEU A 232 -9.74 -5.81 -17.91
C LEU A 232 -8.83 -5.70 -16.69
N ILE A 233 -7.71 -4.98 -16.84
CA ILE A 233 -6.94 -4.51 -15.69
C ILE A 233 -7.76 -3.42 -14.99
N SER A 234 -8.10 -3.62 -13.73
CA SER A 234 -8.84 -2.66 -12.92
C SER A 234 -7.89 -1.83 -12.06
N VAL A 235 -7.95 -0.50 -12.22
CA VAL A 235 -7.12 0.45 -11.48
C VAL A 235 -8.02 1.40 -10.71
N ALA A 236 -7.76 1.57 -9.41
CA ALA A 236 -8.44 2.56 -8.58
C ALA A 236 -7.46 3.62 -8.09
N ASP A 237 -7.74 4.89 -8.35
CA ASP A 237 -7.10 6.01 -7.66
C ASP A 237 -7.80 6.22 -6.32
N ASN A 238 -7.14 5.80 -5.23
CA ASN A 238 -7.65 5.83 -3.87
C ASN A 238 -7.08 7.02 -3.05
N THR A 239 -6.57 8.04 -3.73
CA THR A 239 -5.88 9.17 -3.11
C THR A 239 -6.74 9.87 -2.05
N PHE A 240 -8.03 10.11 -2.33
CA PHE A 240 -8.90 10.85 -1.41
C PHE A 240 -9.43 10.01 -0.26
N ALA A 241 -9.87 8.78 -0.53
CA ALA A 241 -10.41 7.91 0.53
C ALA A 241 -9.31 7.36 1.44
N THR A 242 -8.12 7.08 0.93
CA THR A 242 -7.05 6.39 1.65
C THR A 242 -7.44 4.96 2.07
N PRO A 243 -6.51 4.09 2.47
CA PRO A 243 -6.85 2.76 2.96
C PRO A 243 -7.65 2.76 4.27
N LEU A 244 -7.82 3.92 4.90
CA LEU A 244 -8.66 4.07 6.09
C LEU A 244 -10.16 3.99 5.78
N LEU A 245 -10.61 4.59 4.68
CA LEU A 245 -12.03 4.67 4.33
C LEU A 245 -12.45 3.57 3.35
N GLN A 246 -11.57 3.19 2.43
CA GLN A 246 -11.84 2.09 1.49
C GLN A 246 -10.53 1.43 1.03
N ARG A 247 -10.61 0.15 0.66
CA ARG A 247 -9.50 -0.64 0.14
C ARG A 247 -9.95 -1.36 -1.14
N PRO A 248 -9.72 -0.76 -2.32
CA PRO A 248 -10.24 -1.29 -3.58
C PRO A 248 -9.79 -2.73 -3.89
N ILE A 249 -8.60 -3.15 -3.43
CA ILE A 249 -8.12 -4.53 -3.60
C ILE A 249 -9.05 -5.54 -2.91
N GLU A 250 -9.63 -5.19 -1.76
CA GLU A 250 -10.60 -6.05 -1.07
C GLU A 250 -11.92 -6.21 -1.87
N HIS A 251 -12.21 -5.27 -2.77
CA HIS A 251 -13.35 -5.33 -3.68
C HIS A 251 -13.04 -6.05 -5.00
N GLY A 252 -11.75 -6.40 -5.26
CA GLY A 252 -11.33 -7.16 -6.42
C GLY A 252 -10.59 -6.35 -7.49
N PHE A 253 -10.15 -5.12 -7.19
CA PHE A 253 -9.26 -4.36 -8.07
C PHE A 253 -7.87 -4.98 -8.14
N ASP A 254 -7.25 -4.89 -9.32
CA ASP A 254 -5.88 -5.38 -9.55
C ASP A 254 -4.83 -4.42 -9.03
N ILE A 255 -5.03 -3.11 -9.22
CA ILE A 255 -4.08 -2.06 -8.87
C ILE A 255 -4.79 -0.92 -8.14
N VAL A 256 -4.14 -0.42 -7.10
CA VAL A 256 -4.50 0.83 -6.44
C VAL A 256 -3.37 1.83 -6.60
N VAL A 257 -3.67 3.07 -6.96
CA VAL A 257 -2.69 4.16 -7.04
C VAL A 257 -3.02 5.26 -6.03
N HIS A 258 -1.98 5.94 -5.56
CA HIS A 258 -2.11 7.12 -4.72
C HIS A 258 -1.14 8.21 -5.16
N SER A 259 -1.60 9.44 -5.14
CA SER A 259 -0.72 10.58 -4.88
C SER A 259 -0.45 10.64 -3.38
N ALA A 260 0.66 10.05 -2.93
CA ALA A 260 1.03 10.08 -1.53
C ALA A 260 1.31 11.49 -1.00
N THR A 261 1.51 12.45 -1.89
CA THR A 261 1.58 13.90 -1.64
C THR A 261 0.40 14.43 -0.80
N LYS A 262 -0.76 13.75 -0.87
CA LYS A 262 -2.01 14.17 -0.23
C LYS A 262 -2.11 13.60 1.18
N TYR A 263 -3.17 12.84 1.46
CA TYR A 263 -3.47 12.37 2.82
C TYR A 263 -2.48 11.34 3.37
N LEU A 264 -1.87 10.48 2.53
CA LEU A 264 -0.88 9.51 3.02
C LEU A 264 0.28 10.20 3.73
N ASN A 265 0.90 11.18 3.10
CA ASN A 265 1.91 12.00 3.74
C ASN A 265 1.29 13.01 4.73
N GLY A 266 0.36 13.83 4.25
CA GLY A 266 -0.48 14.72 5.05
C GLY A 266 0.20 15.93 5.70
N HIS A 267 1.48 16.21 5.39
CA HIS A 267 2.29 17.28 6.02
C HIS A 267 2.76 18.35 5.04
N SER A 268 2.36 18.30 3.78
CA SER A 268 2.69 19.29 2.72
C SER A 268 4.19 19.50 2.50
N ASP A 269 5.02 18.51 2.77
CA ASP A 269 6.48 18.57 2.74
C ASP A 269 7.14 17.58 1.78
N VAL A 270 6.34 16.78 1.02
CA VAL A 270 6.84 15.81 0.04
C VAL A 270 5.91 15.67 -1.15
N ILE A 271 6.48 15.42 -2.32
CA ILE A 271 5.77 14.94 -3.50
C ILE A 271 6.16 13.46 -3.69
N SER A 272 5.17 12.57 -3.69
CA SER A 272 5.40 11.13 -3.87
C SER A 272 4.16 10.45 -4.43
N GLY A 273 4.33 9.26 -5.01
CA GLY A 273 3.26 8.40 -5.47
C GLY A 273 3.53 6.95 -5.09
N ILE A 274 2.49 6.14 -5.15
CA ILE A 274 2.63 4.70 -4.97
C ILE A 274 1.56 3.97 -5.78
N ALA A 275 1.93 2.81 -6.33
CA ALA A 275 1.00 1.82 -6.87
C ALA A 275 1.10 0.56 -6.03
N VAL A 276 -0.04 -0.06 -5.73
CA VAL A 276 -0.13 -1.32 -5.00
C VAL A 276 -0.83 -2.34 -5.88
N VAL A 277 -0.26 -3.52 -6.01
CA VAL A 277 -0.84 -4.64 -6.77
C VAL A 277 -1.45 -5.65 -5.80
N GLY A 278 -2.65 -6.14 -6.15
CA GLY A 278 -3.32 -7.23 -5.44
C GLY A 278 -2.73 -8.60 -5.77
N LYS A 279 -3.52 -9.65 -5.62
CA LYS A 279 -3.11 -11.06 -5.84
C LYS A 279 -2.96 -11.41 -7.32
N ASN A 280 -2.03 -10.74 -8.01
CA ASN A 280 -1.72 -11.00 -9.41
C ASN A 280 -0.19 -10.95 -9.62
N ALA A 281 0.48 -12.09 -9.46
CA ALA A 281 1.93 -12.19 -9.54
C ALA A 281 2.50 -11.73 -10.89
N ALA A 282 1.82 -12.03 -11.99
CA ALA A 282 2.27 -11.61 -13.32
C ALA A 282 2.22 -10.09 -13.50
N LEU A 283 1.19 -9.45 -12.95
CA LEU A 283 1.05 -8.00 -12.97
C LEU A 283 2.08 -7.33 -12.05
N ALA A 284 2.34 -7.93 -10.89
CA ALA A 284 3.37 -7.47 -9.96
C ALA A 284 4.76 -7.54 -10.61
N GLU A 285 5.10 -8.63 -11.28
CA GLU A 285 6.39 -8.77 -12.00
C GLU A 285 6.55 -7.71 -13.11
N GLN A 286 5.50 -7.50 -13.92
CA GLN A 286 5.51 -6.47 -14.96
C GLN A 286 5.70 -5.07 -14.37
N LEU A 287 5.00 -4.72 -13.29
CA LEU A 287 5.12 -3.40 -12.68
C LEU A 287 6.47 -3.20 -11.99
N SER A 288 7.05 -4.26 -11.41
CA SER A 288 8.42 -4.26 -10.88
C SER A 288 9.45 -3.95 -11.97
N PHE A 289 9.33 -4.63 -13.10
CA PHE A 289 10.17 -4.36 -14.26
C PHE A 289 10.02 -2.90 -14.75
N LEU A 290 8.78 -2.43 -14.88
CA LEU A 290 8.50 -1.08 -15.36
C LEU A 290 8.99 0.00 -14.38
N GLN A 291 8.83 -0.19 -13.07
CA GLN A 291 9.36 0.75 -12.07
C GLN A 291 10.89 0.92 -12.25
N ASN A 292 11.61 -0.19 -12.40
CA ASN A 292 13.06 -0.15 -12.59
C ASN A 292 13.47 0.39 -13.97
N ALA A 293 12.78 0.00 -15.04
CA ALA A 293 13.09 0.39 -16.42
C ALA A 293 12.82 1.88 -16.68
N VAL A 294 11.67 2.38 -16.25
CA VAL A 294 11.31 3.80 -16.36
C VAL A 294 12.11 4.65 -15.36
N GLY A 295 12.38 4.10 -14.18
CA GLY A 295 13.28 4.72 -13.20
C GLY A 295 12.67 5.89 -12.41
N ALA A 296 11.36 6.12 -12.48
CA ALA A 296 10.68 7.23 -11.81
C ALA A 296 10.42 6.95 -10.31
N ILE A 297 11.40 6.36 -9.62
CA ILE A 297 11.32 5.88 -8.23
C ILE A 297 11.26 7.02 -7.21
N ALA A 298 10.67 6.76 -6.04
CA ALA A 298 10.77 7.63 -4.87
C ALA A 298 12.19 7.58 -4.28
N GLY A 299 12.73 8.75 -3.90
CA GLY A 299 13.98 8.85 -3.17
C GLY A 299 13.86 8.32 -1.73
N PRO A 300 14.98 7.94 -1.07
CA PRO A 300 14.93 7.40 0.29
C PRO A 300 14.46 8.44 1.31
N PHE A 301 14.82 9.70 1.14
CA PHE A 301 14.37 10.77 2.05
C PHE A 301 12.86 11.01 1.94
N ASP A 302 12.35 11.09 0.70
CA ASP A 302 10.91 11.24 0.45
C ASP A 302 10.14 10.03 0.98
N SER A 303 10.66 8.82 0.77
CA SER A 303 10.08 7.57 1.31
C SER A 303 10.00 7.57 2.84
N PHE A 304 11.04 8.07 3.51
CA PHE A 304 11.07 8.24 4.96
C PHE A 304 10.01 9.24 5.45
N LEU A 305 9.86 10.39 4.77
CA LEU A 305 8.85 11.40 5.13
C LEU A 305 7.44 10.85 4.98
N VAL A 306 7.16 10.12 3.90
CA VAL A 306 5.84 9.48 3.70
C VAL A 306 5.58 8.44 4.79
N LEU A 307 6.54 7.55 5.09
CA LEU A 307 6.40 6.59 6.20
C LEU A 307 6.08 7.28 7.53
N ARG A 308 6.79 8.36 7.83
CA ARG A 308 6.55 9.16 9.02
C ARG A 308 5.15 9.79 8.99
N GLY A 309 4.71 10.30 7.85
CA GLY A 309 3.39 10.90 7.68
C GLY A 309 2.25 9.89 7.88
N ILE A 310 2.41 8.66 7.37
CA ILE A 310 1.43 7.58 7.49
C ILE A 310 1.12 7.25 8.96
N LYS A 311 2.09 7.34 9.86
CA LYS A 311 1.90 7.03 11.29
C LYS A 311 0.80 7.86 11.97
N THR A 312 0.44 9.01 11.42
CA THR A 312 -0.65 9.87 11.91
C THR A 312 -1.90 9.82 11.03
N LEU A 313 -1.92 8.96 10.01
CA LEU A 313 -3.01 8.93 9.03
C LEU A 313 -4.38 8.69 9.67
N SER A 314 -4.49 7.72 10.58
CA SER A 314 -5.76 7.38 11.25
C SER A 314 -6.33 8.58 12.00
N VAL A 315 -5.53 9.27 12.80
CA VAL A 315 -5.96 10.45 13.57
C VAL A 315 -6.37 11.59 12.64
N ARG A 316 -5.57 11.86 11.59
CA ARG A 316 -5.85 12.94 10.63
C ARG A 316 -7.14 12.69 9.84
N MET A 317 -7.36 11.46 9.38
CA MET A 317 -8.56 11.12 8.59
C MET A 317 -9.84 11.22 9.43
N VAL A 318 -9.83 10.81 10.69
CA VAL A 318 -10.99 10.97 11.59
C VAL A 318 -11.39 12.46 11.72
N VAL A 319 -10.40 13.34 11.91
CA VAL A 319 -10.64 14.78 12.00
C VAL A 319 -11.11 15.35 10.66
N THR A 320 -10.46 14.95 9.55
CA THR A 320 -10.81 15.43 8.20
C THR A 320 -12.25 15.09 7.83
N VAL A 321 -12.70 13.86 8.13
CA VAL A 321 -14.08 13.45 7.86
C VAL A 321 -15.06 14.25 8.73
N LYS A 322 -14.78 14.39 10.03
CA LYS A 322 -15.65 15.17 10.95
C LYS A 322 -15.74 16.65 10.59
N ALA A 323 -14.63 17.28 10.20
CA ALA A 323 -14.60 18.71 9.86
C ALA A 323 -15.46 19.09 8.62
N ARG A 324 -15.86 18.10 7.81
CA ARG A 324 -16.71 18.31 6.63
C ARG A 324 -18.20 18.34 6.93
N TRP A 325 -18.61 17.94 8.16
CA TRP A 325 -20.02 17.91 8.60
C TRP A 325 -20.40 19.13 9.47
N ASN A 326 -19.44 20.02 9.76
CA ASN A 326 -19.62 21.30 10.43
C ASN A 326 -19.47 22.46 9.43
#